data_994691674a3a183a55c2bc2d6b5be946
#
_entry.id   994691674a3a183a55c2bc2d6b5be946
#
_cell.length_a   1.000
_cell.length_b   1.000
_cell.length_c   1.000
_cell.angle_alpha   90.00
_cell.angle_beta   90.00
_cell.angle_gamma   90.00
#
_symmetry.space_group_name_H-M   'P 1'
#
loop_
_entity.id
_entity.type
_entity.pdbx_description
1 polymer ?
#
loop_
_entity_poly.entity_id
_entity_poly.type
_entity_poly.pdbx_seq_one_letter_code
_entity_poly.pdbx_strand_id
1 'polypeptide(L)'
;MGGALAAGGVFHDANLASMGLDGIEASLFTGVIIVPALKKIAGRERPNAGEGPSDFGFFSTDQSFPSGEAGLAFTNAAVISQHTESVVVRGIAWGLAGLVGWERMRVDAHWASDVVAGALIGTAVGSWVAKIHRPAEATAHTTVSVLPAVGPRALGVTAFISW
;
A
#
# COMPACT_ATOMS: atom_id res chain seq x y z
N MET A 1 6.44 -9.76 6.63
CA MET A 1 5.48 -9.05 7.53
C MET A 1 5.24 -9.81 8.85
N GLY A 2 5.11 -11.13 8.88
CA GLY A 2 5.02 -11.90 10.13
C GLY A 2 6.15 -11.63 11.12
N GLY A 3 7.38 -11.40 10.62
CA GLY A 3 8.52 -11.04 11.45
C GLY A 3 8.38 -9.70 12.16
N ALA A 4 7.81 -8.69 11.49
CA ALA A 4 7.56 -7.37 12.09
C ALA A 4 6.51 -7.44 13.20
N LEU A 5 5.44 -8.22 13.01
CA LEU A 5 4.42 -8.44 14.04
C LEU A 5 5.01 -9.15 15.27
N ALA A 6 5.80 -10.21 15.05
CA ALA A 6 6.45 -10.91 16.15
C ALA A 6 7.43 -10.02 16.90
N ALA A 7 8.26 -9.24 16.19
CA ALA A 7 9.20 -8.30 16.80
C ALA A 7 8.47 -7.20 17.60
N GLY A 8 7.39 -6.62 17.06
CA GLY A 8 6.58 -5.64 17.77
C GLY A 8 5.99 -6.19 19.07
N GLY A 9 5.47 -7.42 19.03
CA GLY A 9 4.96 -8.09 20.22
C GLY A 9 6.01 -8.37 21.28
N VAL A 10 7.21 -8.79 20.88
CA VAL A 10 8.33 -9.07 21.81
C VAL A 10 8.89 -7.81 22.43
N PHE A 11 9.04 -6.73 21.63
CA PHE A 11 9.62 -5.47 22.09
C PHE A 11 8.59 -4.45 22.56
N HIS A 12 7.30 -4.81 22.58
CA HIS A 12 6.19 -3.91 22.91
C HIS A 12 6.14 -2.65 22.02
N ASP A 13 6.63 -2.76 20.79
CA ASP A 13 6.59 -1.70 19.81
C ASP A 13 5.27 -1.75 19.02
N ALA A 14 4.35 -0.89 19.39
CA ALA A 14 3.02 -0.84 18.79
C ALA A 14 3.07 -0.50 17.28
N ASN A 15 4.05 0.31 16.84
CA ASN A 15 4.19 0.65 15.43
C ASN A 15 4.66 -0.55 14.59
N LEU A 16 5.62 -1.33 15.10
CA LEU A 16 6.05 -2.58 14.46
C LEU A 16 4.92 -3.62 14.41
N ALA A 17 4.13 -3.72 15.47
CA ALA A 17 2.99 -4.62 15.50
C ALA A 17 1.91 -4.21 14.47
N SER A 18 1.53 -2.94 14.43
CA SER A 18 0.55 -2.43 13.45
C SER A 18 1.07 -2.56 12.02
N MET A 19 2.32 -2.23 11.74
CA MET A 19 2.94 -2.46 10.44
C MET A 19 2.87 -3.93 10.01
N GLY A 20 3.11 -4.86 10.95
CA GLY A 20 3.01 -6.30 10.69
C GLY A 20 1.58 -6.73 10.34
N LEU A 21 0.57 -6.24 11.08
CA LEU A 21 -0.84 -6.52 10.83
C LEU A 21 -1.30 -5.97 9.48
N ASP A 22 -1.02 -4.70 9.21
CA ASP A 22 -1.35 -4.05 7.93
C ASP A 22 -0.70 -4.79 6.76
N GLY A 23 0.55 -5.23 6.93
CA GLY A 23 1.26 -6.00 5.92
C GLY A 23 0.65 -7.36 5.64
N ILE A 24 0.20 -8.07 6.67
CA ILE A 24 -0.51 -9.35 6.52
C ILE A 24 -1.84 -9.11 5.80
N GLU A 25 -2.65 -8.17 6.28
CA GLU A 25 -3.95 -7.87 5.71
C GLU A 25 -3.85 -7.43 4.25
N ALA A 26 -2.98 -6.45 3.94
CA ALA A 26 -2.77 -5.98 2.58
C ALA A 26 -2.26 -7.10 1.66
N SER A 27 -1.38 -7.99 2.18
CA SER A 27 -0.89 -9.14 1.42
C SER A 27 -1.99 -10.17 1.14
N LEU A 28 -2.91 -10.39 2.06
CA LEU A 28 -4.09 -11.25 1.83
C LEU A 28 -5.00 -10.65 0.76
N PHE A 29 -5.31 -9.35 0.82
CA PHE A 29 -6.10 -8.69 -0.22
C PHE A 29 -5.43 -8.80 -1.59
N THR A 30 -4.14 -8.48 -1.67
CA THR A 30 -3.40 -8.52 -2.94
C THR A 30 -3.24 -9.95 -3.45
N GLY A 31 -2.72 -10.86 -2.62
CA GLY A 31 -2.25 -12.18 -3.07
C GLY A 31 -3.34 -13.26 -3.12
N VAL A 32 -4.39 -13.13 -2.30
CA VAL A 32 -5.46 -14.15 -2.22
C VAL A 32 -6.73 -13.72 -2.96
N ILE A 33 -7.01 -12.43 -3.01
CA ILE A 33 -8.28 -11.95 -3.58
C ILE A 33 -8.04 -11.31 -4.95
N ILE A 34 -7.32 -10.18 -5.00
CA ILE A 34 -7.27 -9.32 -6.19
C ILE A 34 -6.48 -9.98 -7.32
N VAL A 35 -5.23 -10.39 -7.04
CA VAL A 35 -4.37 -10.97 -8.09
C VAL A 35 -4.94 -12.27 -8.65
N PRO A 36 -5.40 -13.25 -7.86
CA PRO A 36 -5.99 -14.47 -8.41
C PRO A 36 -7.26 -14.20 -9.24
N ALA A 37 -8.11 -13.26 -8.81
CA ALA A 37 -9.29 -12.87 -9.57
C ALA A 37 -8.91 -12.28 -10.93
N LEU A 38 -7.95 -11.35 -10.96
CA LEU A 38 -7.48 -10.74 -12.19
C LEU A 38 -6.76 -11.73 -13.11
N LYS A 39 -5.95 -12.65 -12.55
CA LYS A 39 -5.32 -13.73 -13.32
C LYS A 39 -6.36 -14.58 -14.03
N LYS A 40 -7.40 -14.96 -13.30
CA LYS A 40 -8.48 -15.78 -13.87
C LYS A 40 -9.26 -15.04 -14.97
N ILE A 41 -9.49 -13.74 -14.81
CA ILE A 41 -10.18 -12.93 -15.81
C ILE A 41 -9.30 -12.73 -17.05
N ALA A 42 -8.03 -12.37 -16.87
CA ALA A 42 -7.13 -12.02 -17.97
C ALA A 42 -6.71 -13.26 -18.79
N GLY A 43 -6.35 -14.35 -18.11
CA GLY A 43 -5.91 -15.60 -18.75
C GLY A 43 -4.74 -15.38 -19.71
N ARG A 44 -3.74 -14.58 -19.33
CA ARG A 44 -2.61 -14.23 -20.18
C ARG A 44 -1.52 -15.28 -20.10
N GLU A 45 -0.98 -15.69 -21.23
CA GLU A 45 0.17 -16.58 -21.28
C GLU A 45 1.47 -15.91 -20.83
N ARG A 46 2.41 -16.73 -20.36
CA ARG A 46 3.73 -16.28 -19.91
C ARG A 46 4.71 -16.18 -21.06
N PRO A 47 5.77 -15.34 -20.95
CA PRO A 47 6.80 -15.23 -21.98
C PRO A 47 7.45 -16.59 -22.34
N ASN A 48 7.63 -17.46 -21.36
CA ASN A 48 8.25 -18.78 -21.54
C ASN A 48 7.35 -19.83 -22.21
N ALA A 49 6.08 -19.54 -22.46
CA ALA A 49 5.16 -20.41 -23.20
C ALA A 49 5.33 -20.32 -24.72
N GLY A 50 5.99 -19.25 -25.20
CA GLY A 50 6.31 -19.08 -26.62
C GLY A 50 5.28 -18.29 -27.41
N GLU A 51 4.18 -17.90 -26.80
CA GLU A 51 3.15 -17.04 -27.38
C GLU A 51 3.50 -15.56 -27.21
N GLY A 52 2.72 -14.69 -27.85
CA GLY A 52 3.01 -13.25 -27.85
C GLY A 52 2.50 -12.51 -26.61
N PRO A 53 3.01 -11.28 -26.37
CA PRO A 53 2.62 -10.49 -25.20
C PRO A 53 1.15 -10.03 -25.20
N SER A 54 0.44 -10.23 -26.32
CA SER A 54 -0.98 -9.86 -26.48
C SER A 54 -1.92 -11.04 -26.43
N ASP A 55 -1.41 -12.23 -26.12
CA ASP A 55 -2.24 -13.41 -26.02
C ASP A 55 -2.96 -13.48 -24.67
N PHE A 56 -4.26 -13.24 -24.71
CA PHE A 56 -5.19 -13.24 -23.59
C PHE A 56 -6.32 -14.23 -23.83
N GLY A 57 -6.28 -15.35 -23.13
CA GLY A 57 -7.36 -16.36 -23.13
C GLY A 57 -8.28 -16.14 -21.93
N PHE A 58 -9.21 -15.21 -22.01
CA PHE A 58 -10.11 -14.89 -20.89
C PHE A 58 -10.69 -16.15 -20.24
N PHE A 59 -10.56 -16.23 -18.91
CA PHE A 59 -10.96 -17.36 -18.09
C PHE A 59 -10.20 -18.68 -18.35
N SER A 60 -9.07 -18.65 -19.08
CA SER A 60 -8.19 -19.78 -19.26
C SER A 60 -7.43 -20.15 -17.98
N THR A 61 -6.55 -21.14 -18.08
CA THR A 61 -5.66 -21.56 -16.99
C THR A 61 -4.37 -20.75 -16.93
N ASP A 62 -4.13 -19.89 -17.93
CA ASP A 62 -2.94 -19.07 -18.04
C ASP A 62 -2.98 -17.93 -17.02
N GLN A 63 -1.88 -17.65 -16.37
CA GLN A 63 -1.87 -16.84 -15.18
C GLN A 63 -0.66 -15.88 -15.12
N SER A 64 -0.30 -15.29 -16.28
CA SER A 64 0.79 -14.31 -16.29
C SER A 64 0.35 -12.97 -15.68
N PHE A 65 -0.80 -12.44 -16.10
CA PHE A 65 -1.24 -11.09 -15.73
C PHE A 65 -2.26 -11.10 -14.57
N PRO A 66 -2.07 -10.24 -13.57
CA PRO A 66 -0.86 -9.47 -13.25
C PRO A 66 0.18 -10.32 -12.49
N SER A 67 1.43 -9.80 -12.33
CA SER A 67 2.45 -10.45 -11.52
C SER A 67 2.09 -10.41 -10.03
N GLY A 68 1.89 -11.59 -9.45
CA GLY A 68 1.56 -11.72 -8.03
C GLY A 68 2.73 -11.37 -7.12
N GLU A 69 3.93 -11.84 -7.48
CA GLU A 69 5.15 -11.60 -6.72
C GLU A 69 5.51 -10.11 -6.69
N ALA A 70 5.42 -9.43 -7.84
CA ALA A 70 5.58 -7.99 -7.89
C ALA A 70 4.49 -7.30 -7.06
N GLY A 71 3.23 -7.72 -7.17
CA GLY A 71 2.12 -7.20 -6.38
C GLY A 71 2.40 -7.27 -4.89
N LEU A 72 2.78 -8.44 -4.37
CA LEU A 72 3.10 -8.63 -2.95
C LEU A 72 4.32 -7.82 -2.50
N ALA A 73 5.37 -7.76 -3.31
CA ALA A 73 6.56 -6.98 -2.97
C ALA A 73 6.25 -5.48 -2.85
N PHE A 74 5.50 -4.94 -3.81
CA PHE A 74 5.09 -3.53 -3.79
C PHE A 74 4.03 -3.22 -2.72
N THR A 75 3.15 -4.18 -2.38
CA THR A 75 2.23 -4.07 -1.23
C THR A 75 3.02 -3.85 0.06
N ASN A 76 4.03 -4.70 0.30
CA ASN A 76 4.83 -4.60 1.52
C ASN A 76 5.70 -3.33 1.54
N ALA A 77 6.27 -2.93 0.41
CA ALA A 77 7.01 -1.66 0.31
C ALA A 77 6.12 -0.45 0.62
N ALA A 78 4.88 -0.46 0.13
CA ALA A 78 3.90 0.60 0.41
C ALA A 78 3.52 0.65 1.90
N VAL A 79 3.22 -0.49 2.54
CA VAL A 79 2.93 -0.56 3.97
C VAL A 79 4.11 -0.04 4.80
N ILE A 80 5.34 -0.53 4.54
CA ILE A 80 6.54 -0.07 5.23
C ILE A 80 6.70 1.45 5.09
N SER A 81 6.51 1.97 3.88
CA SER A 81 6.64 3.41 3.61
C SER A 81 5.63 4.27 4.36
N GLN A 82 4.48 3.71 4.70
CA GLN A 82 3.48 4.40 5.52
C GLN A 82 3.82 4.38 7.02
N HIS A 83 4.57 3.41 7.50
CA HIS A 83 4.92 3.25 8.91
C HIS A 83 6.30 3.79 9.30
N THR A 84 7.05 4.43 8.38
CA THR A 84 8.37 4.99 8.67
C THR A 84 8.56 6.36 8.03
N GLU A 85 9.24 7.24 8.74
CA GLU A 85 9.71 8.54 8.21
C GLU A 85 11.12 8.43 7.58
N SER A 86 11.83 7.31 7.79
CA SER A 86 13.17 7.12 7.28
C SER A 86 13.19 6.96 5.75
N VAL A 87 13.79 7.94 5.06
CA VAL A 87 13.97 7.91 3.60
C VAL A 87 14.80 6.70 3.17
N VAL A 88 15.77 6.30 3.99
CA VAL A 88 16.64 5.14 3.71
C VAL A 88 15.82 3.85 3.76
N VAL A 89 14.99 3.66 4.78
CA VAL A 89 14.14 2.47 4.90
C VAL A 89 13.14 2.41 3.75
N ARG A 90 12.50 3.52 3.40
CA ARG A 90 11.63 3.62 2.22
C ARG A 90 12.37 3.25 0.94
N GLY A 91 13.56 3.83 0.72
CA GLY A 91 14.37 3.56 -0.46
C GLY A 91 14.75 2.08 -0.59
N ILE A 92 15.14 1.45 0.51
CA ILE A 92 15.43 0.01 0.53
C ILE A 92 14.19 -0.82 0.22
N ALA A 93 13.05 -0.53 0.83
CA ALA A 93 11.80 -1.27 0.61
C ALA A 93 11.36 -1.22 -0.88
N TRP A 94 11.35 -0.02 -1.47
CA TRP A 94 11.02 0.16 -2.89
C TRP A 94 12.06 -0.45 -3.82
N GLY A 95 13.36 -0.35 -3.48
CA GLY A 95 14.42 -0.97 -4.25
C GLY A 95 14.31 -2.49 -4.29
N LEU A 96 14.04 -3.12 -3.15
CA LEU A 96 13.82 -4.57 -3.07
C LEU A 96 12.57 -4.99 -3.86
N ALA A 97 11.47 -4.23 -3.79
CA ALA A 97 10.28 -4.51 -4.59
C ALA A 97 10.57 -4.41 -6.10
N GLY A 98 11.34 -3.39 -6.52
CA GLY A 98 11.81 -3.25 -7.89
C GLY A 98 12.68 -4.43 -8.36
N LEU A 99 13.58 -4.91 -7.50
CA LEU A 99 14.41 -6.09 -7.79
C LEU A 99 13.58 -7.37 -7.98
N VAL A 100 12.52 -7.55 -7.17
CA VAL A 100 11.58 -8.66 -7.38
C VAL A 100 10.92 -8.56 -8.75
N GLY A 101 10.40 -7.37 -9.11
CA GLY A 101 9.79 -7.17 -10.41
C GLY A 101 10.75 -7.43 -11.58
N TRP A 102 11.98 -6.93 -11.47
CA TRP A 102 13.01 -7.15 -12.48
C TRP A 102 13.36 -8.63 -12.62
N GLU A 103 13.49 -9.34 -11.50
CA GLU A 103 13.79 -10.78 -11.50
C GLU A 103 12.68 -11.57 -12.22
N ARG A 104 11.41 -11.24 -12.02
CA ARG A 104 10.28 -11.89 -12.72
C ARG A 104 10.35 -11.72 -14.24
N MET A 105 10.82 -10.59 -14.72
CA MET A 105 11.06 -10.38 -16.16
C MET A 105 12.28 -11.16 -16.66
N ARG A 106 13.35 -11.16 -15.87
CA ARG A 106 14.62 -11.80 -16.24
C ARG A 106 14.50 -13.32 -16.41
N VAL A 107 13.61 -13.96 -15.66
CA VAL A 107 13.37 -15.42 -15.75
C VAL A 107 12.19 -15.77 -16.67
N ASP A 108 11.76 -14.84 -17.51
CA ASP A 108 10.64 -15.00 -18.45
C ASP A 108 9.34 -15.53 -17.80
N ALA A 109 9.14 -15.23 -16.51
CA ALA A 109 7.93 -15.59 -15.79
C ALA A 109 6.77 -14.64 -16.04
N HIS A 110 7.09 -13.36 -16.30
CA HIS A 110 6.13 -12.30 -16.48
C HIS A 110 6.57 -11.27 -17.52
N TRP A 111 5.62 -10.71 -18.26
CA TRP A 111 5.83 -9.55 -19.12
C TRP A 111 6.05 -8.29 -18.27
N ALA A 112 6.73 -7.29 -18.82
CA ALA A 112 6.92 -6.01 -18.11
C ALA A 112 5.59 -5.36 -17.67
N SER A 113 4.57 -5.46 -18.50
CA SER A 113 3.22 -4.96 -18.20
C SER A 113 2.56 -5.71 -17.04
N ASP A 114 2.83 -7.01 -16.85
CA ASP A 114 2.31 -7.79 -15.71
C ASP A 114 2.94 -7.31 -14.40
N VAL A 115 4.24 -7.02 -14.45
CA VAL A 115 5.00 -6.48 -13.31
C VAL A 115 4.52 -5.08 -12.94
N VAL A 116 4.33 -4.19 -13.93
CA VAL A 116 3.82 -2.85 -13.70
C VAL A 116 2.41 -2.89 -13.12
N ALA A 117 1.52 -3.72 -13.68
CA ALA A 117 0.16 -3.87 -13.15
C ALA A 117 0.17 -4.40 -11.71
N GLY A 118 0.99 -5.43 -11.42
CA GLY A 118 1.17 -5.96 -10.07
C GLY A 118 1.68 -4.88 -9.11
N ALA A 119 2.69 -4.12 -9.52
CA ALA A 119 3.25 -3.02 -8.72
C ALA A 119 2.22 -1.94 -8.39
N LEU A 120 1.42 -1.53 -9.36
CA LEU A 120 0.35 -0.53 -9.15
C LEU A 120 -0.72 -1.04 -8.18
N ILE A 121 -1.20 -2.27 -8.39
CA ILE A 121 -2.19 -2.92 -7.51
C ILE A 121 -1.63 -3.01 -6.09
N GLY A 122 -0.43 -3.56 -5.94
CA GLY A 122 0.19 -3.74 -4.63
C GLY A 122 0.42 -2.42 -3.89
N THR A 123 0.90 -1.39 -4.59
CA THR A 123 1.08 -0.04 -4.03
C THR A 123 -0.25 0.56 -3.57
N ALA A 124 -1.30 0.43 -4.39
CA ALA A 124 -2.63 0.95 -4.05
C ALA A 124 -3.20 0.26 -2.81
N VAL A 125 -3.19 -1.08 -2.79
CA VAL A 125 -3.73 -1.87 -1.67
C VAL A 125 -2.94 -1.64 -0.38
N GLY A 126 -1.60 -1.72 -0.44
CA GLY A 126 -0.76 -1.51 0.74
C GLY A 126 -0.90 -0.11 1.33
N SER A 127 -0.96 0.92 0.46
CA SER A 127 -1.19 2.30 0.91
C SER A 127 -2.59 2.50 1.48
N TRP A 128 -3.59 1.86 0.90
CA TRP A 128 -4.98 1.96 1.36
C TRP A 128 -5.14 1.33 2.75
N VAL A 129 -4.71 0.08 2.94
CA VAL A 129 -4.81 -0.63 4.23
C VAL A 129 -4.08 0.16 5.33
N ALA A 130 -2.83 0.57 5.09
CA ALA A 130 -2.08 1.33 6.09
C ALA A 130 -2.71 2.69 6.43
N LYS A 131 -3.43 3.33 5.49
CA LYS A 131 -4.12 4.60 5.75
C LYS A 131 -5.40 4.43 6.57
N ILE A 132 -6.20 3.39 6.31
CA ILE A 132 -7.46 3.21 7.05
C ILE A 132 -7.23 2.81 8.51
N HIS A 133 -6.08 2.21 8.83
CA HIS A 133 -5.74 1.84 10.20
C HIS A 133 -4.95 2.94 10.95
N ARG A 134 -4.48 3.97 10.25
CA ARG A 134 -3.93 5.12 10.94
C ARG A 134 -5.07 5.84 11.67
N PRO A 135 -4.90 6.16 12.98
CA PRO A 135 -5.76 7.13 13.63
C PRO A 135 -5.75 8.37 12.73
N ALA A 136 -6.94 8.90 12.41
CA ALA A 136 -7.00 10.21 11.77
C ALA A 136 -6.12 11.14 12.63
N GLU A 137 -5.01 11.61 12.07
CA GLU A 137 -4.30 12.72 12.69
C GLU A 137 -5.39 13.75 12.91
N ALA A 138 -5.66 14.07 14.18
CA ALA A 138 -6.54 15.16 14.51
C ALA A 138 -5.90 16.34 13.80
N THR A 139 -6.42 16.68 12.64
CA THR A 139 -6.07 17.93 11.98
C THR A 139 -6.41 18.96 13.04
N ALA A 140 -5.39 19.51 13.67
CA ALA A 140 -5.55 20.60 14.60
C ALA A 140 -6.12 21.76 13.77
N HIS A 141 -7.44 21.74 13.61
CA HIS A 141 -8.14 22.87 13.03
C HIS A 141 -8.05 23.97 14.06
N THR A 142 -7.11 24.89 13.87
CA THR A 142 -7.11 26.13 14.59
C THR A 142 -8.41 26.83 14.26
N THR A 143 -9.39 26.68 15.13
CA THR A 143 -10.68 27.35 14.98
C THR A 143 -10.56 28.73 15.63
N VAL A 144 -10.59 29.76 14.81
CA VAL A 144 -10.68 31.12 15.27
C VAL A 144 -12.18 31.47 15.35
N SER A 145 -12.73 31.52 16.55
CA SER A 145 -14.10 31.96 16.80
C SER A 145 -14.09 33.43 17.18
N VAL A 146 -14.74 34.25 16.38
CA VAL A 146 -14.91 35.67 16.63
C VAL A 146 -16.36 35.91 17.06
N LEU A 147 -16.56 36.30 18.30
CA LEU A 147 -17.90 36.62 18.85
C LEU A 147 -18.00 38.07 19.18
N PRO A 148 -19.13 38.72 18.86
CA PRO A 148 -19.42 40.08 19.33
C PRO A 148 -19.62 40.05 20.85
N ALA A 149 -18.86 40.85 21.56
CA ALA A 149 -19.03 41.04 22.99
C ALA A 149 -19.88 42.30 23.23
N VAL A 150 -21.09 42.11 23.77
CA VAL A 150 -22.01 43.23 24.12
C VAL A 150 -21.99 43.35 25.61
N GLY A 151 -21.42 44.45 26.12
CA GLY A 151 -21.43 44.79 27.54
C GLY A 151 -22.22 46.07 27.79
N PRO A 152 -22.64 46.34 29.05
CA PRO A 152 -23.49 47.47 29.38
C PRO A 152 -22.89 48.87 29.10
N ARG A 153 -21.61 48.96 28.79
CA ARG A 153 -20.87 50.20 28.52
C ARG A 153 -19.90 50.14 27.35
N ALA A 154 -19.82 49.00 26.63
CA ALA A 154 -18.93 48.87 25.48
C ALA A 154 -19.39 47.77 24.52
N LEU A 155 -19.19 48.03 23.22
CA LEU A 155 -19.22 47.01 22.16
C LEU A 155 -17.79 46.59 21.88
N GLY A 156 -17.52 45.28 21.90
CA GLY A 156 -16.19 44.71 21.63
C GLY A 156 -16.27 43.45 20.79
N VAL A 157 -15.13 42.93 20.39
CA VAL A 157 -15.00 41.66 19.69
C VAL A 157 -14.03 40.79 20.50
N THR A 158 -14.45 39.58 20.83
CA THR A 158 -13.61 38.61 21.52
C THR A 158 -13.26 37.50 20.53
N ALA A 159 -11.95 37.27 20.34
CA ALA A 159 -11.45 36.17 19.53
C ALA A 159 -10.93 35.05 20.44
N PHE A 160 -11.35 33.82 20.20
CA PHE A 160 -10.83 32.62 20.84
C PHE A 160 -10.08 31.79 19.80
N ILE A 161 -8.88 31.34 20.13
CA ILE A 161 -8.09 30.42 19.34
C ILE A 161 -8.03 29.10 20.12
N SER A 162 -8.59 28.01 19.53
CA SER A 162 -8.45 26.66 20.05
C SER A 162 -7.55 25.85 19.08
N TRP A 163 -6.56 25.16 19.64
CA TRP A 163 -5.66 24.28 18.95
C TRP A 163 -5.82 22.84 19.46
#